data_0615db468c27026137ed90189c8c5a27
#
_entry.id   0615db468c27026137ed90189c8c5a27
#
_cell.length_a   1.000
_cell.length_b   1.000
_cell.length_c   1.000
_cell.angle_alpha   90.00
_cell.angle_beta   90.00
_cell.angle_gamma   90.00
#
_symmetry.space_group_name_H-M   'P 1'
#
loop_
_entity.id
_entity.type
_entity.pdbx_description
1 polymer ?
#
loop_
_entity_poly.entity_id
_entity_poly.type
_entity_poly.pdbx_seq_one_letter_code
_entity_poly.pdbx_strand_id
1 'polypeptide(L)'
;MNFNKDLFEKAEAKEFGEFETLELGGHEIIILDAREYTSEISGNTSLKVSVDISGTDKQAGFFKKQYDEAAKSKKDDKDEVKWPSGAVRYLSLKDEQLAYLKGFITAVENSNKGFKFDTNGTWEQLKGKKLAGQFGLEEYNKTDGSIASATKLIQFRSLDKLSEIKIPRVKLIDGSFVDYEEYKPSTNSSSKVDAIEIAEDALPF
;
A
#
# COMPACT_ATOMS: atom_id res chain seq x y z
N MET A 1 26.83 30.18 6.75
CA MET A 1 26.09 28.93 6.61
C MET A 1 24.74 29.10 7.32
N ASN A 2 23.63 28.89 6.59
CA ASN A 2 22.26 29.08 7.10
C ASN A 2 21.61 27.73 7.33
N PHE A 3 22.08 26.94 8.30
CA PHE A 3 21.39 25.73 8.75
C PHE A 3 21.40 25.66 10.29
N ASN A 4 20.44 24.97 10.86
CA ASN A 4 20.32 24.78 12.29
C ASN A 4 21.37 23.76 12.78
N LYS A 5 22.40 24.24 13.49
CA LYS A 5 23.52 23.41 13.95
C LYS A 5 23.08 22.33 14.95
N ASP A 6 22.14 22.65 15.85
CA ASP A 6 21.66 21.69 16.85
C ASP A 6 20.88 20.54 16.24
N LEU A 7 20.14 20.81 15.16
CA LEU A 7 19.45 19.77 14.40
C LEU A 7 20.44 18.95 13.54
N PHE A 8 21.49 19.60 13.02
CA PHE A 8 22.52 18.89 12.26
C PHE A 8 23.33 17.92 13.13
N GLU A 9 23.70 18.32 14.34
CA GLU A 9 24.43 17.46 15.26
C GLU A 9 23.60 16.27 15.78
N LYS A 10 22.27 16.43 15.83
CA LYS A 10 21.34 15.36 16.24
C LYS A 10 20.85 14.51 15.08
N ALA A 11 21.12 14.91 13.85
CA ALA A 11 20.69 14.16 12.67
C ALA A 11 21.58 12.93 12.49
N GLU A 12 20.95 11.77 12.30
CA GLU A 12 21.66 10.59 11.83
C GLU A 12 22.12 10.81 10.38
N ALA A 13 23.39 10.50 10.10
CA ALA A 13 23.92 10.55 8.75
C ALA A 13 23.20 9.50 7.88
N LYS A 14 22.51 9.93 6.84
CA LYS A 14 21.94 9.03 5.82
C LYS A 14 22.80 9.13 4.56
N GLU A 15 23.21 8.00 4.01
CA GLU A 15 23.85 7.99 2.70
C GLU A 15 22.84 8.42 1.61
N PHE A 16 23.34 9.15 0.61
CA PHE A 16 22.50 9.63 -0.49
C PHE A 16 22.00 8.43 -1.29
N GLY A 17 20.67 8.14 -1.21
CA GLY A 17 20.04 7.02 -1.92
C GLY A 17 19.56 5.87 -1.03
N GLU A 18 19.88 5.86 0.26
CA GLU A 18 19.28 4.91 1.22
C GLU A 18 17.86 5.37 1.61
N PHE A 19 16.90 4.97 0.82
CA PHE A 19 15.49 5.03 1.22
C PHE A 19 15.09 3.66 1.79
N GLU A 20 14.49 3.65 2.98
CA GLU A 20 13.88 2.45 3.51
C GLU A 20 12.83 1.96 2.49
N THR A 21 12.98 0.74 1.99
CA THR A 21 12.01 0.09 1.12
C THR A 21 11.25 -0.97 1.90
N LEU A 22 9.94 -1.09 1.62
CA LEU A 22 9.17 -2.18 2.21
C LEU A 22 9.66 -3.50 1.63
N GLU A 23 9.99 -4.45 2.49
CA GLU A 23 10.31 -5.81 2.05
C GLU A 23 9.09 -6.43 1.34
N LEU A 24 9.35 -7.29 0.36
CA LEU A 24 8.29 -7.98 -0.36
C LEU A 24 7.85 -9.24 0.40
N GLY A 25 6.59 -9.62 0.21
CA GLY A 25 6.03 -10.80 0.87
C GLY A 25 5.00 -10.45 1.94
N GLY A 26 5.03 -11.18 3.05
CA GLY A 26 4.03 -11.06 4.12
C GLY A 26 4.39 -10.07 5.20
N HIS A 27 3.44 -9.17 5.53
CA HIS A 27 3.54 -8.26 6.68
C HIS A 27 2.29 -8.32 7.53
N GLU A 28 2.43 -8.15 8.84
CA GLU A 28 1.30 -7.84 9.70
C GLU A 28 0.88 -6.39 9.45
N ILE A 29 -0.37 -6.17 9.11
CA ILE A 29 -0.92 -4.85 8.81
C ILE A 29 -2.09 -4.51 9.73
N ILE A 30 -2.34 -3.21 9.88
CA ILE A 30 -3.49 -2.65 10.58
C ILE A 30 -4.34 -1.84 9.60
N ILE A 31 -5.65 -2.04 9.62
CA ILE A 31 -6.59 -1.24 8.82
C ILE A 31 -6.74 0.13 9.47
N LEU A 32 -6.41 1.18 8.73
CA LEU A 32 -6.56 2.58 9.16
C LEU A 32 -7.92 3.14 8.77
N ASP A 33 -8.41 2.75 7.58
CA ASP A 33 -9.66 3.21 7.03
C ASP A 33 -10.25 2.17 6.08
N ALA A 34 -11.58 2.07 6.06
CA ALA A 34 -12.33 1.26 5.11
C ALA A 34 -13.63 1.98 4.77
N ARG A 35 -13.81 2.33 3.50
CA ARG A 35 -14.99 3.08 3.04
C ARG A 35 -15.31 2.78 1.59
N GLU A 36 -16.55 3.02 1.21
CA GLU A 36 -16.95 2.96 -0.19
C GLU A 36 -16.30 4.09 -0.99
N TYR A 37 -15.87 3.75 -2.17
CA TYR A 37 -15.29 4.66 -3.14
C TYR A 37 -15.88 4.35 -4.51
N THR A 38 -16.40 5.37 -5.17
CA THR A 38 -16.89 5.27 -6.54
C THR A 38 -15.92 5.99 -7.47
N SER A 39 -15.36 5.26 -8.43
CA SER A 39 -14.45 5.82 -9.43
C SER A 39 -15.20 6.80 -10.33
N GLU A 40 -14.67 8.01 -10.48
CA GLU A 40 -15.22 9.04 -11.35
C GLU A 40 -15.14 8.65 -12.83
N ILE A 41 -14.13 7.88 -13.22
CA ILE A 41 -13.91 7.45 -14.61
C ILE A 41 -14.83 6.28 -14.97
N SER A 42 -14.83 5.23 -14.15
CA SER A 42 -15.55 3.98 -14.49
C SER A 42 -16.95 3.89 -13.89
N GLY A 43 -17.30 4.75 -12.92
CA GLY A 43 -18.55 4.68 -12.15
C GLY A 43 -18.65 3.44 -11.24
N ASN A 44 -17.60 2.61 -11.17
CA ASN A 44 -17.62 1.41 -10.35
C ASN A 44 -17.43 1.76 -8.88
N THR A 45 -18.22 1.11 -8.01
CA THR A 45 -18.09 1.24 -6.56
C THR A 45 -17.27 0.08 -6.00
N SER A 46 -16.33 0.40 -5.13
CA SER A 46 -15.42 -0.54 -4.46
C SER A 46 -15.29 -0.20 -2.98
N LEU A 47 -14.94 -1.16 -2.16
CA LEU A 47 -14.45 -0.90 -0.81
C LEU A 47 -12.96 -0.51 -0.90
N LYS A 48 -12.67 0.76 -0.60
CA LYS A 48 -11.30 1.26 -0.46
C LYS A 48 -10.81 0.94 0.95
N VAL A 49 -9.75 0.15 1.06
CA VAL A 49 -9.12 -0.23 2.32
C VAL A 49 -7.72 0.38 2.38
N SER A 50 -7.47 1.24 3.36
CA SER A 50 -6.15 1.84 3.62
C SER A 50 -5.53 1.19 4.85
N VAL A 51 -4.26 0.81 4.74
CA VAL A 51 -3.56 0.10 5.81
C VAL A 51 -2.23 0.77 6.15
N ASP A 52 -1.65 0.39 7.30
CA ASP A 52 -0.25 0.61 7.61
C ASP A 52 0.37 -0.71 8.09
N ILE A 53 1.69 -0.76 8.13
CA ILE A 53 2.42 -1.88 8.74
C ILE A 53 2.24 -1.81 10.26
N SER A 54 1.78 -2.92 10.84
CA SER A 54 1.45 -3.00 12.27
C SER A 54 2.65 -2.75 13.16
N GLY A 55 2.41 -2.18 14.35
CA GLY A 55 3.46 -1.90 15.34
C GLY A 55 4.23 -3.13 15.84
N THR A 56 3.75 -4.33 15.56
CA THR A 56 4.40 -5.61 15.89
C THR A 56 5.25 -6.18 14.75
N ASP A 57 5.19 -5.59 13.57
CA ASP A 57 6.01 -5.97 12.42
C ASP A 57 7.39 -5.28 12.47
N LYS A 58 8.40 -5.89 11.81
CA LYS A 58 9.77 -5.36 11.75
C LYS A 58 9.88 -3.99 11.06
N GLN A 59 8.96 -3.68 10.13
CA GLN A 59 8.89 -2.40 9.43
C GLN A 59 7.67 -1.57 9.87
N ALA A 60 7.37 -1.59 11.15
CA ALA A 60 6.24 -0.89 11.77
C ALA A 60 6.11 0.57 11.32
N GLY A 61 4.90 0.97 10.92
CA GLY A 61 4.57 2.34 10.55
C GLY A 61 5.24 2.84 9.26
N PHE A 62 5.65 1.93 8.38
CA PHE A 62 6.37 2.25 7.14
C PHE A 62 5.63 3.29 6.29
N PHE A 63 4.34 3.09 6.02
CA PHE A 63 3.57 4.01 5.19
C PHE A 63 3.24 5.32 5.90
N LYS A 64 3.09 5.28 7.23
CA LYS A 64 2.94 6.50 8.02
C LYS A 64 4.19 7.37 7.94
N LYS A 65 5.37 6.77 8.02
CA LYS A 65 6.64 7.52 7.84
C LYS A 65 6.71 8.19 6.48
N GLN A 66 6.37 7.46 5.39
CA GLN A 66 6.32 8.01 4.04
C GLN A 66 5.33 9.19 3.93
N TYR A 67 4.13 9.03 4.50
CA TYR A 67 3.12 10.08 4.53
C TYR A 67 3.60 11.32 5.29
N ASP A 68 4.20 11.13 6.47
CA ASP A 68 4.71 12.22 7.30
C ASP A 68 5.87 12.97 6.61
N GLU A 69 6.74 12.26 5.89
CA GLU A 69 7.84 12.84 5.10
C GLU A 69 7.30 13.65 3.90
N ALA A 70 6.32 13.11 3.19
CA ALA A 70 5.64 13.83 2.11
C ALA A 70 4.94 15.09 2.64
N ALA A 71 4.28 15.01 3.79
CA ALA A 71 3.63 16.16 4.43
C ALA A 71 4.62 17.26 4.84
N LYS A 72 5.83 16.89 5.31
CA LYS A 72 6.90 17.85 5.64
C LYS A 72 7.51 18.50 4.39
N SER A 73 7.54 17.79 3.27
CA SER A 73 8.12 18.25 2.00
C SER A 73 7.16 19.11 1.17
N LYS A 74 5.94 19.26 1.63
CA LYS A 74 4.88 20.05 1.03
C LYS A 74 5.32 21.50 0.83
N LYS A 75 5.19 22.02 -0.40
CA LYS A 75 5.62 23.38 -0.75
C LYS A 75 4.51 24.43 -0.63
N ASP A 76 3.25 24.00 -0.76
CA ASP A 76 2.08 24.88 -0.66
C ASP A 76 1.04 24.25 0.28
N ASP A 77 0.36 25.07 1.09
CA ASP A 77 -0.71 24.61 1.99
C ASP A 77 -1.94 24.06 1.24
N LYS A 78 -2.04 24.32 -0.06
CA LYS A 78 -3.11 23.82 -0.91
C LYS A 78 -2.88 22.40 -1.44
N ASP A 79 -1.64 21.89 -1.38
CA ASP A 79 -1.34 20.54 -1.82
C ASP A 79 -1.86 19.53 -0.81
N GLU A 80 -2.81 18.70 -1.17
CA GLU A 80 -3.29 17.61 -0.35
C GLU A 80 -2.30 16.44 -0.41
N VAL A 81 -1.75 16.05 0.75
CA VAL A 81 -0.92 14.86 0.84
C VAL A 81 -1.82 13.63 0.93
N LYS A 82 -1.75 12.78 -0.07
CA LYS A 82 -2.53 11.53 -0.12
C LYS A 82 -1.79 10.40 0.59
N TRP A 83 -2.56 9.46 1.14
CA TRP A 83 -2.01 8.22 1.71
C TRP A 83 -1.28 7.41 0.63
N PRO A 84 -0.11 6.78 0.94
CA PRO A 84 0.66 6.06 -0.06
C PRO A 84 -0.17 4.98 -0.78
N SER A 85 -0.19 5.03 -2.11
CA SER A 85 -1.00 4.12 -2.93
C SER A 85 -0.60 2.65 -2.78
N GLY A 86 0.65 2.37 -2.37
CA GLY A 86 1.13 1.03 -2.04
C GLY A 86 0.42 0.39 -0.84
N ALA A 87 -0.19 1.21 0.01
CA ALA A 87 -0.91 0.82 1.21
C ALA A 87 -2.44 0.86 1.04
N VAL A 88 -2.93 0.94 -0.20
CA VAL A 88 -4.36 1.00 -0.51
C VAL A 88 -4.74 -0.18 -1.38
N ARG A 89 -5.85 -0.82 -1.04
CA ARG A 89 -6.46 -1.88 -1.87
C ARG A 89 -7.92 -1.60 -2.09
N TYR A 90 -8.37 -1.78 -3.33
CA TYR A 90 -9.76 -1.68 -3.72
C TYR A 90 -10.34 -3.08 -3.88
N LEU A 91 -11.47 -3.35 -3.22
CA LEU A 91 -12.22 -4.61 -3.32
C LEU A 91 -13.56 -4.28 -3.98
N SER A 92 -13.81 -4.87 -5.13
CA SER A 92 -15.05 -4.65 -5.87
C SER A 92 -16.27 -5.06 -5.05
N LEU A 93 -17.32 -4.24 -5.13
CA LEU A 93 -18.63 -4.53 -4.53
C LEU A 93 -19.63 -5.11 -5.55
N LYS A 94 -19.17 -5.48 -6.75
CA LYS A 94 -20.01 -6.15 -7.75
C LYS A 94 -20.33 -7.57 -7.31
N ASP A 95 -21.53 -8.03 -7.61
CA ASP A 95 -22.06 -9.34 -7.19
C ASP A 95 -21.13 -10.50 -7.59
N GLU A 96 -20.54 -10.45 -8.79
CA GLU A 96 -19.63 -11.50 -9.29
C GLU A 96 -18.30 -11.57 -8.50
N GLN A 97 -17.97 -10.52 -7.75
CA GLN A 97 -16.71 -10.40 -7.02
C GLN A 97 -16.87 -10.45 -5.50
N LEU A 98 -18.09 -10.58 -4.99
CA LEU A 98 -18.36 -10.64 -3.54
C LEU A 98 -17.63 -11.78 -2.82
N ALA A 99 -17.24 -12.83 -3.53
CA ALA A 99 -16.43 -13.91 -2.97
C ALA A 99 -15.07 -13.41 -2.44
N TYR A 100 -14.44 -12.45 -3.14
CA TYR A 100 -13.16 -11.84 -2.71
C TYR A 100 -13.37 -10.95 -1.49
N LEU A 101 -14.44 -10.16 -1.47
CA LEU A 101 -14.82 -9.35 -0.32
C LEU A 101 -15.09 -10.23 0.91
N LYS A 102 -15.84 -11.33 0.74
CA LYS A 102 -16.08 -12.29 1.80
C LYS A 102 -14.78 -12.92 2.31
N GLY A 103 -13.85 -13.25 1.40
CA GLY A 103 -12.53 -13.74 1.77
C GLY A 103 -11.74 -12.75 2.63
N PHE A 104 -11.77 -11.47 2.29
CA PHE A 104 -11.18 -10.39 3.09
C PHE A 104 -11.82 -10.30 4.48
N ILE A 105 -13.15 -10.23 4.58
CA ILE A 105 -13.87 -10.18 5.86
C ILE A 105 -13.53 -11.40 6.72
N THR A 106 -13.53 -12.60 6.14
CA THR A 106 -13.15 -13.84 6.84
C THR A 106 -11.71 -13.77 7.37
N ALA A 107 -10.78 -13.23 6.59
CA ALA A 107 -9.39 -13.03 7.04
C ALA A 107 -9.31 -12.06 8.23
N VAL A 108 -10.08 -10.97 8.22
CA VAL A 108 -10.16 -10.04 9.36
C VAL A 108 -10.75 -10.72 10.59
N GLU A 109 -11.86 -11.47 10.45
CA GLU A 109 -12.47 -12.19 11.57
C GLU A 109 -11.53 -13.22 12.21
N ASN A 110 -10.84 -14.00 11.38
CA ASN A 110 -9.88 -15.01 11.84
C ASN A 110 -8.67 -14.39 12.53
N SER A 111 -8.29 -13.19 12.12
CA SER A 111 -7.13 -12.47 12.69
C SER A 111 -7.45 -11.72 13.98
N ASN A 112 -8.71 -11.49 14.31
CA ASN A 112 -9.12 -10.67 15.45
C ASN A 112 -10.10 -11.43 16.33
N LYS A 113 -9.58 -12.09 17.37
CA LYS A 113 -10.37 -12.93 18.29
C LYS A 113 -11.59 -12.18 18.83
N GLY A 114 -12.75 -12.78 18.67
CA GLY A 114 -14.04 -12.25 19.15
C GLY A 114 -14.66 -11.19 18.25
N PHE A 115 -14.00 -10.79 17.17
CA PHE A 115 -14.60 -9.92 16.16
C PHE A 115 -15.45 -10.73 15.18
N LYS A 116 -16.66 -10.23 14.92
CA LYS A 116 -17.56 -10.69 13.85
C LYS A 116 -18.05 -9.47 13.09
N PHE A 117 -17.96 -9.54 11.77
CA PHE A 117 -18.43 -8.48 10.91
C PHE A 117 -19.96 -8.45 10.87
N ASP A 118 -20.54 -7.29 11.21
CA ASP A 118 -21.99 -7.07 11.07
C ASP A 118 -22.30 -6.50 9.69
N THR A 119 -23.00 -7.26 8.88
CA THR A 119 -23.42 -6.85 7.53
C THR A 119 -24.42 -5.69 7.51
N ASN A 120 -25.09 -5.41 8.63
CA ASN A 120 -25.98 -4.25 8.78
C ASN A 120 -25.25 -3.02 9.35
N GLY A 121 -23.99 -3.17 9.74
CA GLY A 121 -23.15 -2.10 10.27
C GLY A 121 -22.46 -1.30 9.16
N THR A 122 -21.54 -0.44 9.58
CA THR A 122 -20.71 0.36 8.66
C THR A 122 -19.33 -0.27 8.47
N TRP A 123 -18.61 0.11 7.42
CA TRP A 123 -17.25 -0.33 7.17
C TRP A 123 -16.24 0.12 8.25
N GLU A 124 -16.59 1.14 9.04
CA GLU A 124 -15.76 1.62 10.15
C GLU A 124 -15.44 0.55 11.21
N GLN A 125 -16.28 -0.49 11.35
CA GLN A 125 -16.00 -1.62 12.24
C GLN A 125 -14.69 -2.36 11.90
N LEU A 126 -14.18 -2.20 10.69
CA LEU A 126 -12.91 -2.77 10.24
C LEU A 126 -11.69 -1.96 10.72
N LYS A 127 -11.88 -0.69 11.07
CA LYS A 127 -10.79 0.19 11.52
C LYS A 127 -10.12 -0.36 12.78
N GLY A 128 -8.79 -0.34 12.79
CA GLY A 128 -7.97 -0.87 13.87
C GLY A 128 -7.85 -2.40 13.90
N LYS A 129 -8.49 -3.12 12.97
CA LYS A 129 -8.34 -4.57 12.86
C LYS A 129 -7.02 -4.92 12.19
N LYS A 130 -6.40 -6.00 12.65
CA LYS A 130 -5.14 -6.52 12.13
C LYS A 130 -5.40 -7.71 11.20
N LEU A 131 -4.53 -7.89 10.23
CA LEU A 131 -4.49 -9.06 9.35
C LEU A 131 -3.11 -9.14 8.67
N ALA A 132 -2.89 -10.16 7.85
CA ALA A 132 -1.70 -10.26 7.02
C ALA A 132 -1.94 -9.62 5.65
N GLY A 133 -1.02 -8.78 5.20
CA GLY A 133 -0.95 -8.23 3.85
C GLY A 133 0.18 -8.87 3.06
N GLN A 134 -0.07 -9.23 1.80
CA GLN A 134 0.94 -9.67 0.86
C GLN A 134 1.35 -8.48 -0.02
N PHE A 135 2.63 -8.14 -0.01
CA PHE A 135 3.18 -7.05 -0.81
C PHE A 135 4.05 -7.59 -1.93
N GLY A 136 3.88 -7.00 -3.12
CA GLY A 136 4.62 -7.34 -4.32
C GLY A 136 4.91 -6.13 -5.18
N LEU A 137 5.60 -6.33 -6.31
CA LEU A 137 5.90 -5.28 -7.27
C LEU A 137 4.86 -5.25 -8.39
N GLU A 138 4.45 -4.04 -8.77
CA GLU A 138 3.70 -3.76 -10.00
C GLU A 138 4.41 -2.67 -10.79
N GLU A 139 4.52 -2.87 -12.10
CA GLU A 139 5.02 -1.84 -13.01
C GLU A 139 3.93 -0.81 -13.32
N TYR A 140 4.38 0.41 -13.55
CA TYR A 140 3.54 1.53 -13.96
C TYR A 140 4.28 2.48 -14.88
N ASN A 141 3.55 3.26 -15.71
CA ASN A 141 4.12 4.32 -16.52
C ASN A 141 4.29 5.59 -15.69
N LYS A 142 5.49 6.16 -15.72
CA LYS A 142 5.71 7.52 -15.22
C LYS A 142 5.16 8.55 -16.21
N THR A 143 5.03 9.80 -15.76
CA THR A 143 4.60 10.93 -16.61
C THR A 143 5.53 11.21 -17.79
N ASP A 144 6.80 10.83 -17.69
CA ASP A 144 7.80 10.94 -18.77
C ASP A 144 7.74 9.75 -19.76
N GLY A 145 6.80 8.80 -19.56
CA GLY A 145 6.64 7.60 -20.38
C GLY A 145 7.61 6.47 -20.03
N SER A 146 8.52 6.64 -19.08
CA SER A 146 9.38 5.56 -18.59
C SER A 146 8.61 4.59 -17.68
N ILE A 147 9.04 3.32 -17.66
CA ILE A 147 8.46 2.31 -16.79
C ILE A 147 9.20 2.30 -15.45
N ALA A 148 8.45 2.23 -14.37
CA ALA A 148 8.97 2.00 -13.03
C ALA A 148 8.16 0.91 -12.33
N SER A 149 8.65 0.44 -11.20
CA SER A 149 7.92 -0.50 -10.34
C SER A 149 7.67 0.11 -8.97
N ALA A 150 6.53 -0.26 -8.37
CA ALA A 150 6.18 0.16 -7.02
C ALA A 150 5.73 -1.04 -6.19
N THR A 151 6.03 -1.00 -4.89
CA THR A 151 5.50 -1.99 -3.94
C THR A 151 4.02 -1.70 -3.70
N LYS A 152 3.19 -2.73 -3.87
CA LYS A 152 1.73 -2.67 -3.72
C LYS A 152 1.22 -3.76 -2.80
N LEU A 153 0.16 -3.45 -2.06
CA LEU A 153 -0.64 -4.43 -1.34
C LEU A 153 -1.45 -5.25 -2.35
N ILE A 154 -1.07 -6.50 -2.55
CA ILE A 154 -1.65 -7.39 -3.58
C ILE A 154 -2.85 -8.16 -3.02
N GLN A 155 -2.74 -8.67 -1.78
CA GLN A 155 -3.75 -9.56 -1.21
C GLN A 155 -3.79 -9.47 0.31
N PHE A 156 -4.97 -9.76 0.87
CA PHE A 156 -5.19 -9.96 2.30
C PHE A 156 -5.22 -11.44 2.65
N ARG A 157 -4.65 -11.79 3.81
CA ARG A 157 -4.67 -13.12 4.40
C ARG A 157 -4.93 -13.02 5.90
N SER A 158 -5.36 -14.11 6.53
CA SER A 158 -5.42 -14.17 7.99
C SER A 158 -4.01 -14.26 8.60
N LEU A 159 -3.85 -13.76 9.83
CA LEU A 159 -2.54 -13.69 10.52
C LEU A 159 -1.89 -15.05 10.74
N ASP A 160 -2.68 -16.10 10.95
CA ASP A 160 -2.19 -17.47 11.09
C ASP A 160 -1.44 -17.99 9.85
N LYS A 161 -1.67 -17.35 8.69
CA LYS A 161 -1.02 -17.66 7.41
C LYS A 161 0.13 -16.71 7.06
N LEU A 162 0.51 -15.79 7.94
CA LEU A 162 1.54 -14.80 7.65
C LEU A 162 2.87 -15.44 7.22
N SER A 163 3.31 -16.48 7.91
CA SER A 163 4.57 -17.20 7.61
C SER A 163 4.56 -17.99 6.29
N GLU A 164 3.37 -18.24 5.73
CA GLU A 164 3.21 -18.97 4.47
C GLU A 164 3.22 -18.01 3.25
N ILE A 165 3.16 -16.70 3.48
CA ILE A 165 3.08 -15.70 2.42
C ILE A 165 4.43 -15.58 1.73
N LYS A 166 4.47 -15.97 0.46
CA LYS A 166 5.64 -15.81 -0.41
C LYS A 166 5.59 -14.48 -1.15
N ILE A 167 6.73 -14.06 -1.68
CA ILE A 167 6.79 -12.94 -2.63
C ILE A 167 5.94 -13.30 -3.86
N PRO A 168 4.96 -12.47 -4.25
CA PRO A 168 4.14 -12.74 -5.41
C PRO A 168 4.91 -12.46 -6.70
N ARG A 169 4.43 -12.99 -7.83
CA ARG A 169 4.95 -12.62 -9.14
C ARG A 169 4.76 -11.13 -9.39
N VAL A 170 5.72 -10.53 -10.10
CA VAL A 170 5.67 -9.12 -10.49
C VAL A 170 4.66 -8.96 -11.61
N LYS A 171 3.76 -7.99 -11.48
CA LYS A 171 2.82 -7.63 -12.54
C LYS A 171 3.48 -6.59 -13.46
N LEU A 172 3.61 -6.92 -14.72
CA LEU A 172 4.19 -6.04 -15.74
C LEU A 172 3.14 -5.07 -16.30
N ILE A 173 3.61 -4.03 -16.99
CA ILE A 173 2.76 -2.98 -17.54
C ILE A 173 1.77 -3.49 -18.59
N ASP A 174 2.09 -4.57 -19.29
CA ASP A 174 1.22 -5.22 -20.27
C ASP A 174 0.17 -6.17 -19.63
N GLY A 175 0.16 -6.25 -18.28
CA GLY A 175 -0.73 -7.10 -17.51
C GLY A 175 -0.26 -8.54 -17.34
N SER A 176 0.88 -8.93 -17.92
CA SER A 176 1.49 -10.25 -17.71
C SER A 176 2.19 -10.34 -16.35
N PHE A 177 2.65 -11.54 -15.97
CA PHE A 177 3.31 -11.80 -14.70
C PHE A 177 4.62 -12.53 -14.91
N VAL A 178 5.67 -12.12 -14.21
CA VAL A 178 6.98 -12.74 -14.17
C VAL A 178 7.36 -13.11 -12.74
N ASP A 179 8.09 -14.18 -12.54
CA ASP A 179 8.59 -14.57 -11.22
C ASP A 179 9.57 -13.51 -10.72
N TYR A 180 9.53 -13.23 -9.41
CA TYR A 180 10.32 -12.13 -8.83
C TYR A 180 11.82 -12.31 -9.06
N GLU A 181 12.32 -13.55 -8.99
CA GLU A 181 13.72 -13.88 -9.21
C GLU A 181 14.18 -13.64 -10.66
N GLU A 182 13.25 -13.68 -11.61
CA GLU A 182 13.51 -13.43 -13.04
C GLU A 182 13.28 -11.96 -13.42
N TYR A 183 12.61 -11.19 -12.56
CA TYR A 183 12.29 -9.81 -12.83
C TYR A 183 13.55 -8.93 -12.88
N LYS A 184 13.71 -8.22 -13.99
CA LYS A 184 14.77 -7.23 -14.17
C LYS A 184 14.12 -5.86 -14.35
N PRO A 185 14.21 -4.97 -13.33
CA PRO A 185 13.72 -3.60 -13.47
C PRO A 185 14.35 -2.94 -14.70
N SER A 186 13.55 -2.22 -15.47
CA SER A 186 14.07 -1.39 -16.57
C SER A 186 15.18 -0.47 -16.04
N THR A 187 16.36 -0.51 -16.65
CA THR A 187 17.59 0.17 -16.19
C THR A 187 17.51 1.70 -16.09
N ASN A 188 16.34 2.28 -16.32
CA ASN A 188 16.04 3.71 -16.12
C ASN A 188 15.40 4.04 -14.77
N SER A 189 15.29 3.09 -13.86
CA SER A 189 14.79 3.35 -12.51
C SER A 189 15.93 3.86 -11.64
N SER A 190 16.18 5.18 -11.65
CA SER A 190 16.70 5.80 -10.44
C SER A 190 15.67 5.49 -9.33
N SER A 191 16.11 4.87 -8.26
CA SER A 191 15.32 4.55 -7.05
C SER A 191 14.98 5.85 -6.30
N LYS A 192 14.25 6.75 -6.95
CA LYS A 192 13.48 7.77 -6.28
C LYS A 192 12.12 7.17 -6.01
N VAL A 193 11.83 6.97 -4.74
CA VAL A 193 10.45 6.84 -4.27
C VAL A 193 9.82 8.22 -4.45
N ASP A 194 9.51 8.57 -5.70
CA ASP A 194 8.63 9.68 -5.95
C ASP A 194 7.26 9.24 -5.44
N ALA A 195 6.72 10.01 -4.51
CA ALA A 195 5.31 9.95 -4.17
C ALA A 195 4.54 10.34 -5.45
N ILE A 196 4.27 9.35 -6.30
CA ILE A 196 3.65 9.57 -7.59
C ILE A 196 2.16 9.66 -7.36
N GLU A 197 1.62 10.79 -7.73
CA GLU A 197 0.23 10.99 -8.09
C GLU A 197 -0.13 10.04 -9.24
N ILE A 198 -0.41 8.78 -8.89
CA ILE A 198 -1.20 7.95 -9.79
C ILE A 198 -2.59 8.55 -9.65
N ALA A 199 -3.10 9.17 -10.70
CA ALA A 199 -4.50 9.52 -10.77
C ALA A 199 -5.28 8.28 -10.34
N GLU A 200 -6.11 8.39 -9.28
CA GLU A 200 -6.86 7.27 -8.70
C GLU A 200 -7.70 6.51 -9.74
N ASP A 201 -7.79 7.07 -10.93
CA ASP A 201 -8.62 6.67 -12.06
C ASP A 201 -7.93 5.76 -13.09
N ALA A 202 -6.64 5.50 -12.97
CA ALA A 202 -5.89 4.72 -13.97
C ALA A 202 -5.80 3.21 -13.67
N LEU A 203 -6.68 2.67 -12.82
CA LEU A 203 -6.74 1.23 -12.57
C LEU A 203 -7.71 0.57 -13.57
N PRO A 204 -7.20 -0.26 -14.49
CA PRO A 204 -8.07 -1.07 -15.34
C PRO A 204 -8.66 -2.22 -14.53
N PHE A 205 -9.96 -2.27 -14.45
CA PHE A 205 -10.75 -3.43 -14.04
C PHE A 205 -11.65 -3.85 -15.19
#